data_b12d7bf79b71d708f0acbe5e00462dde
#
_entry.id   b12d7bf79b71d708f0acbe5e00462dde
#
_cell.length_a   1.000
_cell.length_b   1.000
_cell.length_c   1.000
_cell.angle_alpha   90.00
_cell.angle_beta   90.00
_cell.angle_gamma   90.00
#
_symmetry.space_group_name_H-M   'P 1'
#
loop_
_entity.id
_entity.type
_entity.pdbx_description
1 polymer ?
#
loop_
_entity_poly.entity_id
_entity_poly.type
_entity_poly.pdbx_seq_one_letter_code
_entity_poly.pdbx_strand_id
1 'polypeptide(L)'
;MSQCPFAEFPNLIDPETYVNGMPYDTLAEIRASGPVHYMDGSYQGVPYWLITGRDEIDFISKHPKLFSSEARSALAEEYSEDEMNLIQRNMTINQDPPRQMKSRKIVRATFTPGAVESYEPSFRQHARNIVDAVASRGECEFVEEVAAELPLLAILELCGIPAEDRKDF
;
A
#
# COMPACT_ATOMS: atom_id res chain seq x y z
N MET A 1 -2.47 35.11 -16.85
CA MET A 1 -1.93 33.94 -16.21
C MET A 1 -2.66 33.81 -14.88
N SER A 2 -3.62 32.90 -14.79
CA SER A 2 -4.37 32.66 -13.56
C SER A 2 -3.38 32.05 -12.57
N GLN A 3 -3.07 32.72 -11.47
CA GLN A 3 -2.33 32.15 -10.35
C GLN A 3 -3.11 30.93 -9.90
N CYS A 4 -2.44 29.77 -9.89
CA CYS A 4 -2.96 28.56 -9.31
C CYS A 4 -3.19 28.85 -7.81
N PRO A 5 -4.42 28.71 -7.27
CA PRO A 5 -4.70 29.12 -5.88
C PRO A 5 -4.05 28.21 -4.84
N PHE A 6 -3.25 27.24 -5.24
CA PHE A 6 -2.77 26.13 -4.41
C PHE A 6 -1.28 26.20 -4.01
N ALA A 7 -0.63 27.35 -4.22
CA ALA A 7 0.72 27.58 -3.71
C ALA A 7 0.80 27.72 -2.16
N GLU A 8 -0.33 27.59 -1.47
CA GLU A 8 -0.41 27.79 -0.01
C GLU A 8 -0.41 26.47 0.80
N PHE A 9 -0.61 25.32 0.16
CA PHE A 9 -0.59 24.04 0.88
C PHE A 9 0.81 23.41 0.91
N PRO A 10 1.19 22.77 2.04
CA PRO A 10 2.45 22.04 2.11
C PRO A 10 2.46 20.90 1.09
N ASN A 11 3.64 20.59 0.59
CA ASN A 11 3.81 19.48 -0.33
C ASN A 11 3.61 18.15 0.39
N LEU A 12 2.54 17.42 0.07
CA LEU A 12 2.17 16.18 0.74
C LEU A 12 3.07 14.97 0.40
N ILE A 13 4.01 15.12 -0.55
CA ILE A 13 5.04 14.09 -0.80
C ILE A 13 6.37 14.40 -0.11
N ASP A 14 6.50 15.56 0.51
CA ASP A 14 7.68 15.93 1.30
C ASP A 14 7.60 15.28 2.70
N PRO A 15 8.55 14.41 3.09
CA PRO A 15 8.59 13.81 4.42
C PRO A 15 8.59 14.84 5.57
N GLU A 16 9.16 16.03 5.36
CA GLU A 16 9.16 17.09 6.37
C GLU A 16 7.76 17.54 6.76
N THR A 17 6.77 17.39 5.87
CA THR A 17 5.38 17.68 6.17
C THR A 17 4.83 16.83 7.33
N TYR A 18 5.43 15.68 7.59
CA TYR A 18 4.95 14.68 8.56
C TYR A 18 5.79 14.60 9.85
N VAL A 19 6.85 15.38 9.98
CA VAL A 19 7.74 15.35 11.16
C VAL A 19 6.99 15.60 12.48
N ASN A 20 5.96 16.46 12.45
CA ASN A 20 5.11 16.75 13.61
C ASN A 20 3.82 15.94 13.64
N GLY A 21 3.73 14.86 12.87
CA GLY A 21 2.55 14.02 12.72
C GLY A 21 1.72 14.33 11.48
N MET A 22 0.61 13.63 11.32
CA MET A 22 -0.27 13.78 10.16
C MET A 22 -0.95 15.17 10.17
N PRO A 23 -0.85 15.95 9.09
CA PRO A 23 -1.43 17.30 9.02
C PRO A 23 -2.95 17.27 8.74
N TYR A 24 -3.72 16.76 9.69
CA TYR A 24 -5.17 16.53 9.52
C TYR A 24 -5.96 17.79 9.17
N ASP A 25 -5.62 18.93 9.78
CA ASP A 25 -6.30 20.21 9.53
C ASP A 25 -6.06 20.68 8.09
N THR A 26 -4.81 20.65 7.65
CA THR A 26 -4.44 20.95 6.26
C THR A 26 -5.15 20.04 5.26
N LEU A 27 -5.21 18.73 5.54
CA LEU A 27 -5.93 17.78 4.69
C LEU A 27 -7.44 18.07 4.65
N ALA A 28 -8.01 18.57 5.75
CA ALA A 28 -9.40 18.98 5.80
C ALA A 28 -9.66 20.25 4.96
N GLU A 29 -8.78 21.23 5.03
CA GLU A 29 -8.82 22.44 4.22
C GLU A 29 -8.70 22.12 2.72
N ILE A 30 -7.77 21.28 2.34
CA ILE A 30 -7.60 20.82 0.95
C ILE A 30 -8.90 20.16 0.46
N ARG A 31 -9.50 19.25 1.22
CA ARG A 31 -10.78 18.62 0.85
C ARG A 31 -11.93 19.63 0.73
N ALA A 32 -11.95 20.62 1.60
CA ALA A 32 -12.99 21.66 1.57
C ALA A 32 -12.86 22.60 0.35
N SER A 33 -11.64 22.79 -0.16
CA SER A 33 -11.37 23.68 -1.30
C SER A 33 -11.70 23.04 -2.66
N GLY A 34 -11.89 21.71 -2.71
CA GLY A 34 -12.30 20.98 -3.92
C GLY A 34 -11.74 19.57 -4.00
N PRO A 35 -12.22 18.77 -4.96
CA PRO A 35 -11.84 17.36 -5.06
C PRO A 35 -10.55 17.09 -5.85
N VAL A 36 -10.04 18.07 -6.64
CA VAL A 36 -8.90 17.88 -7.54
C VAL A 36 -7.98 19.09 -7.46
N HIS A 37 -6.70 18.85 -7.16
CA HIS A 37 -5.70 19.90 -6.98
C HIS A 37 -4.44 19.59 -7.79
N TYR A 38 -3.91 20.59 -8.47
CA TYR A 38 -2.61 20.50 -9.12
C TYR A 38 -1.52 20.95 -8.17
N MET A 39 -0.53 20.08 -7.93
CA MET A 39 0.65 20.33 -7.13
C MET A 39 1.84 20.49 -8.07
N ASP A 40 2.55 21.61 -7.96
CA ASP A 40 3.59 22.03 -8.91
C ASP A 40 4.91 21.27 -8.82
N GLY A 41 5.01 20.34 -7.87
CA GLY A 41 6.22 19.52 -7.69
C GLY A 41 7.36 20.25 -7.00
N SER A 42 7.07 21.15 -6.07
CA SER A 42 8.07 21.89 -5.26
C SER A 42 9.03 20.97 -4.49
N TYR A 43 8.68 19.72 -4.29
CA TYR A 43 9.57 18.67 -3.81
C TYR A 43 9.93 17.71 -4.97
N GLN A 44 11.20 17.42 -5.17
CA GLN A 44 11.75 16.55 -6.25
C GLN A 44 11.43 17.01 -7.69
N GLY A 45 10.78 18.14 -7.89
CA GLY A 45 10.50 18.69 -9.21
C GLY A 45 9.44 17.95 -10.03
N VAL A 46 8.69 17.02 -9.42
CA VAL A 46 7.67 16.23 -10.13
C VAL A 46 6.27 16.78 -9.83
N PRO A 47 5.60 17.42 -10.81
CA PRO A 47 4.24 17.86 -10.61
C PRO A 47 3.26 16.68 -10.58
N TYR A 48 2.20 16.79 -9.76
CA TYR A 48 1.19 15.75 -9.64
C TYR A 48 -0.21 16.32 -9.38
N TRP A 49 -1.21 15.48 -9.60
CA TRP A 49 -2.59 15.79 -9.26
C TRP A 49 -2.97 15.09 -7.96
N LEU A 50 -3.33 15.89 -6.95
CA LEU A 50 -3.88 15.41 -5.70
C LEU A 50 -5.39 15.26 -5.83
N ILE A 51 -5.90 14.06 -5.62
CA ILE A 51 -7.31 13.74 -5.68
C ILE A 51 -7.83 13.47 -4.27
N THR A 52 -8.80 14.27 -3.81
CA THR A 52 -9.37 14.19 -2.46
C THR A 52 -10.85 13.82 -2.46
N GLY A 53 -11.50 13.91 -3.61
CA GLY A 53 -12.91 13.57 -3.78
C GLY A 53 -13.13 12.08 -3.99
N ARG A 54 -14.14 11.50 -3.32
CA ARG A 54 -14.45 10.08 -3.41
C ARG A 54 -14.91 9.68 -4.82
N ASP A 55 -15.75 10.48 -5.43
CA ASP A 55 -16.31 10.19 -6.76
C ASP A 55 -15.21 10.21 -7.83
N GLU A 56 -14.25 11.13 -7.71
CA GLU A 56 -13.09 11.25 -8.59
C GLU A 56 -12.14 10.06 -8.40
N ILE A 57 -11.89 9.62 -7.18
CA ILE A 57 -11.08 8.42 -6.88
C ILE A 57 -11.76 7.18 -7.47
N ASP A 58 -13.07 7.04 -7.28
CA ASP A 58 -13.85 5.94 -7.85
C ASP A 58 -13.83 5.96 -9.38
N PHE A 59 -13.92 7.15 -9.99
CA PHE A 59 -13.82 7.32 -11.44
C PHE A 59 -12.45 6.87 -11.95
N ILE A 60 -11.37 7.38 -11.37
CA ILE A 60 -9.98 7.04 -11.73
C ILE A 60 -9.76 5.52 -11.63
N SER A 61 -10.18 4.92 -10.51
CA SER A 61 -9.99 3.49 -10.25
C SER A 61 -10.73 2.59 -11.25
N LYS A 62 -11.84 3.05 -11.81
CA LYS A 62 -12.64 2.30 -12.78
C LYS A 62 -12.21 2.52 -14.24
N HIS A 63 -11.30 3.45 -14.49
CA HIS A 63 -10.87 3.81 -15.86
C HIS A 63 -9.36 3.62 -16.09
N PRO A 64 -8.82 2.38 -15.95
CA PRO A 64 -7.38 2.12 -16.07
C PRO A 64 -6.82 2.41 -17.48
N LYS A 65 -7.68 2.54 -18.50
CA LYS A 65 -7.24 2.97 -19.84
C LYS A 65 -6.89 4.45 -19.92
N LEU A 66 -7.43 5.26 -19.02
CA LEU A 66 -7.16 6.70 -18.92
C LEU A 66 -6.11 7.00 -17.86
N PHE A 67 -6.08 6.20 -16.81
CA PHE A 67 -5.21 6.36 -15.65
C PHE A 67 -4.41 5.07 -15.44
N SER A 68 -3.24 5.03 -16.08
CA SER A 68 -2.36 3.87 -16.05
C SER A 68 -1.59 3.79 -14.74
N SER A 69 -1.59 2.61 -14.09
CA SER A 69 -0.69 2.31 -12.97
C SER A 69 0.70 1.88 -13.45
N GLU A 70 0.82 1.42 -14.70
CA GLU A 70 2.08 0.94 -15.27
C GLU A 70 2.98 2.08 -15.78
N ALA A 71 2.39 3.26 -16.01
CA ALA A 71 3.13 4.41 -16.54
C ALA A 71 4.13 4.99 -15.54
N ARG A 72 3.79 4.97 -14.25
CA ARG A 72 4.65 5.40 -13.13
C ARG A 72 4.38 4.54 -11.90
N SER A 73 5.35 4.47 -10.98
CA SER A 73 5.16 3.74 -9.74
C SER A 73 4.15 4.42 -8.80
N ALA A 74 3.73 3.70 -7.76
CA ALA A 74 2.80 4.20 -6.74
C ALA A 74 3.35 5.35 -5.87
N LEU A 75 4.66 5.61 -5.92
CA LEU A 75 5.33 6.68 -5.21
C LEU A 75 5.81 7.76 -6.19
N ALA A 76 5.99 8.97 -5.69
CA ALA A 76 6.43 10.12 -6.47
C ALA A 76 7.90 10.05 -6.94
N GLU A 77 8.62 8.99 -6.60
CA GLU A 77 9.98 8.76 -7.08
C GLU A 77 10.00 8.46 -8.58
N GLU A 78 10.92 9.10 -9.28
CA GLU A 78 11.21 8.79 -10.67
C GLU A 78 12.25 7.66 -10.72
N TYR A 79 11.77 6.47 -11.04
CA TYR A 79 12.63 5.32 -11.29
C TYR A 79 13.20 5.37 -12.72
N SER A 80 14.43 4.89 -12.90
CA SER A 80 14.97 4.63 -14.21
C SER A 80 14.12 3.57 -14.95
N GLU A 81 14.19 3.55 -16.29
CA GLU A 81 13.48 2.52 -17.07
C GLU A 81 13.88 1.09 -16.68
N ASP A 82 15.13 0.86 -16.30
CA ASP A 82 15.62 -0.44 -15.88
C ASP A 82 14.98 -0.86 -14.54
N GLU A 83 14.90 0.03 -13.55
CA GLU A 83 14.24 -0.21 -12.28
C GLU A 83 12.73 -0.41 -12.46
N MET A 84 12.09 0.41 -13.30
CA MET A 84 10.68 0.24 -13.64
C MET A 84 10.41 -1.15 -14.23
N ASN A 85 11.25 -1.62 -15.16
CA ASN A 85 11.07 -2.93 -15.81
C ASN A 85 11.40 -4.09 -14.86
N LEU A 86 12.44 -3.96 -14.03
CA LEU A 86 12.91 -5.04 -13.16
C LEU A 86 11.97 -5.26 -11.98
N ILE A 87 11.51 -4.20 -11.34
CA ILE A 87 10.77 -4.29 -10.08
C ILE A 87 9.33 -3.80 -10.25
N GLN A 88 9.15 -2.54 -10.61
CA GLN A 88 7.85 -1.88 -10.50
C GLN A 88 6.77 -2.50 -11.40
N ARG A 89 7.07 -2.70 -12.69
CA ARG A 89 6.12 -3.31 -13.63
C ARG A 89 5.86 -4.79 -13.38
N ASN A 90 6.65 -5.46 -12.54
CA ASN A 90 6.41 -6.84 -12.14
C ASN A 90 5.50 -6.97 -10.91
N MET A 91 5.32 -5.91 -10.14
CA MET A 91 4.36 -5.89 -9.05
C MET A 91 2.93 -5.79 -9.61
N THR A 92 2.04 -6.67 -9.17
CA THR A 92 0.64 -6.70 -9.67
C THR A 92 -0.11 -5.39 -9.47
N ILE A 93 0.22 -4.64 -8.42
CA ILE A 93 -0.39 -3.34 -8.13
C ILE A 93 -0.06 -2.28 -9.19
N ASN A 94 1.12 -2.40 -9.83
CA ASN A 94 1.61 -1.47 -10.84
C ASN A 94 1.35 -1.96 -12.26
N GLN A 95 0.49 -2.95 -12.46
CA GLN A 95 0.15 -3.48 -13.78
C GLN A 95 -1.20 -2.97 -14.25
N ASP A 96 -1.30 -2.71 -15.55
CA ASP A 96 -2.56 -2.41 -16.21
C ASP A 96 -3.24 -3.68 -16.76
N PRO A 97 -4.57 -3.65 -17.00
CA PRO A 97 -5.24 -4.70 -17.76
C PRO A 97 -4.70 -4.78 -19.22
N PRO A 98 -4.54 -5.97 -19.79
CA PRO A 98 -4.99 -7.29 -19.31
C PRO A 98 -3.97 -8.02 -18.44
N ARG A 99 -2.74 -7.49 -18.27
CA ARG A 99 -1.65 -8.14 -17.52
C ARG A 99 -2.02 -8.33 -16.05
N GLN A 100 -2.50 -7.29 -15.38
CA GLN A 100 -2.96 -7.34 -14.00
C GLN A 100 -4.01 -8.43 -13.78
N MET A 101 -4.99 -8.55 -14.69
CA MET A 101 -6.04 -9.57 -14.58
C MET A 101 -5.48 -11.00 -14.66
N LYS A 102 -4.44 -11.22 -15.48
CA LYS A 102 -3.77 -12.52 -15.58
C LYS A 102 -3.05 -12.86 -14.29
N SER A 103 -2.28 -11.92 -13.73
CA SER A 103 -1.57 -12.10 -12.46
C SER A 103 -2.55 -12.38 -11.30
N ARG A 104 -3.61 -11.59 -11.19
CA ARG A 104 -4.65 -11.78 -10.16
C ARG A 104 -5.38 -13.11 -10.28
N LYS A 105 -5.56 -13.62 -11.50
CA LYS A 105 -6.24 -14.90 -11.73
C LYS A 105 -5.46 -16.07 -11.10
N ILE A 106 -4.14 -16.01 -11.09
CA ILE A 106 -3.28 -17.07 -10.52
C ILE A 106 -3.58 -17.23 -9.03
N VAL A 107 -3.62 -16.13 -8.29
CA VAL A 107 -3.79 -16.15 -6.82
C VAL A 107 -5.25 -16.16 -6.36
N ARG A 108 -6.20 -15.97 -7.27
CA ARG A 108 -7.63 -15.84 -6.92
C ARG A 108 -8.19 -17.03 -6.15
N ALA A 109 -7.75 -18.23 -6.49
CA ALA A 109 -8.24 -19.45 -5.85
C ALA A 109 -7.93 -19.50 -4.35
N THR A 110 -6.79 -18.95 -3.95
CA THR A 110 -6.32 -18.89 -2.56
C THR A 110 -7.14 -17.92 -1.70
N PHE A 111 -7.83 -16.95 -2.33
CA PHE A 111 -8.59 -15.91 -1.63
C PHE A 111 -10.11 -16.05 -1.79
N THR A 112 -10.60 -17.23 -2.13
CA THR A 112 -12.04 -17.50 -2.10
C THR A 112 -12.54 -17.61 -0.66
N PRO A 113 -13.83 -17.29 -0.36
CA PRO A 113 -14.37 -17.42 0.99
C PRO A 113 -14.10 -18.79 1.63
N GLY A 114 -14.29 -19.87 0.89
CA GLY A 114 -14.04 -21.22 1.38
C GLY A 114 -12.55 -21.52 1.64
N ALA A 115 -11.65 -21.00 0.80
CA ALA A 115 -10.21 -21.12 1.05
C ALA A 115 -9.78 -20.32 2.30
N VAL A 116 -10.28 -19.09 2.45
CA VAL A 116 -10.01 -18.26 3.64
C VAL A 116 -10.51 -18.95 4.92
N GLU A 117 -11.71 -19.52 4.90
CA GLU A 117 -12.26 -20.27 6.04
C GLU A 117 -11.40 -21.48 6.41
N SER A 118 -10.79 -22.15 5.43
CA SER A 118 -9.92 -23.30 5.68
C SER A 118 -8.63 -22.96 6.42
N TYR A 119 -8.17 -21.70 6.42
CA TYR A 119 -6.99 -21.25 7.16
C TYR A 119 -7.28 -20.94 8.64
N GLU A 120 -8.55 -20.73 9.03
CA GLU A 120 -8.89 -20.32 10.40
C GLU A 120 -8.30 -21.24 11.48
N PRO A 121 -8.37 -22.60 11.37
CA PRO A 121 -7.81 -23.47 12.39
C PRO A 121 -6.31 -23.30 12.57
N SER A 122 -5.57 -23.14 11.47
CA SER A 122 -4.12 -22.94 11.50
C SER A 122 -3.76 -21.58 12.11
N PHE A 123 -4.40 -20.50 11.65
CA PHE A 123 -4.16 -19.16 12.18
C PHE A 123 -4.51 -19.05 13.67
N ARG A 124 -5.56 -19.73 14.09
CA ARG A 124 -5.93 -19.82 15.52
C ARG A 124 -4.85 -20.56 16.34
N GLN A 125 -4.26 -21.60 15.77
CA GLN A 125 -3.17 -22.31 16.43
C GLN A 125 -1.90 -21.45 16.49
N HIS A 126 -1.54 -20.77 15.42
CA HIS A 126 -0.42 -19.81 15.40
C HIS A 126 -0.61 -18.73 16.48
N ALA A 127 -1.79 -18.11 16.53
CA ALA A 127 -2.08 -17.09 17.54
C ALA A 127 -1.93 -17.61 18.98
N ARG A 128 -2.37 -18.83 19.27
CA ARG A 128 -2.17 -19.45 20.59
C ARG A 128 -0.70 -19.66 20.88
N ASN A 129 0.06 -20.22 19.97
CA ASN A 129 1.50 -20.48 20.15
C ASN A 129 2.27 -19.18 20.42
N ILE A 130 1.92 -18.09 19.71
CA ILE A 130 2.53 -16.77 19.89
C ILE A 130 2.25 -16.25 21.30
N VAL A 131 0.99 -16.29 21.74
CA VAL A 131 0.59 -15.82 23.08
C VAL A 131 1.24 -16.68 24.17
N ASP A 132 1.21 -18.01 24.01
CA ASP A 132 1.78 -18.95 25.00
C ASP A 132 3.30 -18.75 25.18
N ALA A 133 4.02 -18.38 24.12
CA ALA A 133 5.45 -18.11 24.15
C ALA A 133 5.83 -16.91 25.04
N VAL A 134 4.94 -15.93 25.19
CA VAL A 134 5.19 -14.69 25.94
C VAL A 134 4.46 -14.64 27.28
N ALA A 135 3.36 -15.40 27.44
CA ALA A 135 2.45 -15.29 28.58
C ALA A 135 3.13 -15.49 29.94
N SER A 136 4.10 -16.41 30.03
CA SER A 136 4.78 -16.72 31.30
C SER A 136 5.79 -15.67 31.75
N ARG A 137 6.21 -14.77 30.87
CA ARG A 137 7.25 -13.76 31.14
C ARG A 137 6.68 -12.48 31.77
N GLY A 138 5.38 -12.21 31.61
CA GLY A 138 4.71 -11.01 32.12
C GLY A 138 5.00 -9.74 31.32
N GLU A 139 6.00 -9.75 30.45
CA GLU A 139 6.39 -8.65 29.54
C GLU A 139 6.97 -9.23 28.24
N CYS A 140 6.86 -8.48 27.15
CA CYS A 140 7.43 -8.86 25.84
C CYS A 140 7.65 -7.63 24.96
N GLU A 141 8.50 -7.77 23.93
CA GLU A 141 8.53 -6.80 22.82
C GLU A 141 7.32 -7.10 21.90
N PHE A 142 6.25 -6.34 22.07
CA PHE A 142 4.96 -6.65 21.47
C PHE A 142 5.00 -6.67 19.93
N VAL A 143 5.76 -5.76 19.31
CA VAL A 143 5.82 -5.66 17.84
C VAL A 143 6.51 -6.90 17.26
N GLU A 144 7.70 -7.22 17.74
CA GLU A 144 8.51 -8.30 17.19
C GLU A 144 7.99 -9.69 17.59
N GLU A 145 7.60 -9.85 18.87
CA GLU A 145 7.26 -11.16 19.43
C GLU A 145 5.77 -11.54 19.28
N VAL A 146 4.90 -10.58 18.99
CA VAL A 146 3.45 -10.83 18.89
C VAL A 146 2.86 -10.28 17.58
N ALA A 147 2.97 -8.98 17.33
CA ALA A 147 2.22 -8.35 16.26
C ALA A 147 2.73 -8.71 14.86
N ALA A 148 4.05 -8.85 14.69
CA ALA A 148 4.66 -9.24 13.40
C ALA A 148 4.52 -10.73 13.12
N GLU A 149 4.46 -11.58 14.15
CA GLU A 149 4.51 -13.05 14.02
C GLU A 149 3.32 -13.63 13.25
N LEU A 150 2.09 -13.26 13.62
CA LEU A 150 0.91 -13.86 13.00
C LEU A 150 0.74 -13.51 11.52
N PRO A 151 0.86 -12.24 11.09
CA PRO A 151 0.84 -11.89 9.68
C PRO A 151 1.93 -12.58 8.85
N LEU A 152 3.15 -12.69 9.40
CA LEU A 152 4.24 -13.35 8.71
C LEU A 152 3.96 -14.85 8.51
N LEU A 153 3.53 -15.56 9.53
CA LEU A 153 3.16 -16.98 9.44
C LEU A 153 2.00 -17.19 8.46
N ALA A 154 1.02 -16.27 8.45
CA ALA A 154 -0.09 -16.33 7.52
C ALA A 154 0.37 -16.19 6.06
N ILE A 155 1.27 -15.26 5.76
CA ILE A 155 1.83 -15.08 4.41
C ILE A 155 2.63 -16.32 3.98
N LEU A 156 3.47 -16.86 4.85
CA LEU A 156 4.25 -18.04 4.55
C LEU A 156 3.35 -19.24 4.21
N GLU A 157 2.31 -19.47 4.99
CA GLU A 157 1.32 -20.52 4.74
C GLU A 157 0.56 -20.31 3.42
N LEU A 158 0.11 -19.09 3.15
CA LEU A 158 -0.57 -18.73 1.88
C LEU A 158 0.34 -18.92 0.66
N CYS A 159 1.64 -18.67 0.80
CA CYS A 159 2.63 -18.86 -0.26
C CYS A 159 3.14 -20.30 -0.36
N GLY A 160 2.78 -21.19 0.59
CA GLY A 160 3.27 -22.56 0.66
C GLY A 160 4.75 -22.66 1.03
N ILE A 161 5.24 -21.67 1.79
CA ILE A 161 6.64 -21.62 2.25
C ILE A 161 6.75 -22.41 3.57
N PRO A 162 7.68 -23.38 3.66
CA PRO A 162 7.90 -24.14 4.89
C PRO A 162 8.30 -23.25 6.07
N ALA A 163 7.86 -23.61 7.28
CA ALA A 163 8.14 -22.82 8.48
C ALA A 163 9.65 -22.71 8.81
N GLU A 164 10.44 -23.71 8.41
CA GLU A 164 11.91 -23.72 8.56
C GLU A 164 12.62 -22.65 7.73
N ASP A 165 12.04 -22.27 6.58
CA ASP A 165 12.62 -21.27 5.67
C ASP A 165 12.24 -19.83 6.07
N ARG A 166 11.49 -19.68 7.16
CA ARG A 166 10.98 -18.39 7.64
C ARG A 166 12.06 -17.33 7.90
N LYS A 167 13.27 -17.76 8.28
CA LYS A 167 14.36 -16.85 8.64
C LYS A 167 14.97 -16.14 7.43
N ASP A 168 14.65 -16.60 6.23
CA ASP A 168 15.16 -16.07 4.98
C ASP A 168 14.20 -15.01 4.36
N PHE A 169 13.08 -14.73 5.07
CA PHE A 169 12.05 -13.75 4.72
C PHE A 169 11.88 -12.69 5.81
#